data_bc88c84dddb07e754b06998cf3949bda
#
_entry.id   bc88c84dddb07e754b06998cf3949bda
#
_cell.length_a   1.000
_cell.length_b   1.000
_cell.length_c   1.000
_cell.angle_alpha   90.00
_cell.angle_beta   90.00
_cell.angle_gamma   90.00
#
_symmetry.space_group_name_H-M   'P 1'
#
loop_
_entity.id
_entity.type
_entity.pdbx_description
1 polymer ?
#
loop_
_entity_poly.entity_id
_entity_poly.type
_entity_poly.pdbx_seq_one_letter_code
_entity_poly.pdbx_strand_id
1 'polypeptide(L)'
;VEYPDEVPTRYDRTIYDVGRIPDGGQSGVGKFHYPLTVDGYRVVYKGYLADPDLQDARARWPFVAIWDNHEFSWQGRQSIVQAGGAPQPGQTVKVAANQAWFEYIPARVKAPSGSLDTFGALAVKNVPIEKWDDGGLGIEPNNLKAINSLIAYRSLRYGRHLDLILTDQHSFCGADPTDAEGVAKIYDPSFNGMFSERAMIALDAGRTFNGGKPPAELTFG
;
A
#
# COMPACT_ATOMS: atom_id res chain seq x y z
N VAL A 1 -0.23 6.17 6.39
CA VAL A 1 0.31 6.59 7.72
C VAL A 1 1.82 6.67 7.63
N GLU A 2 2.40 7.84 7.91
CA GLU A 2 3.85 7.99 7.99
C GLU A 2 4.41 7.36 9.26
N TYR A 3 5.64 6.85 9.18
CA TYR A 3 6.32 6.28 10.33
C TYR A 3 6.92 7.39 11.20
N PRO A 4 6.65 7.40 12.51
CA PRO A 4 6.98 8.55 13.37
C PRO A 4 8.47 8.88 13.43
N ASP A 5 9.35 7.90 13.24
CA ASP A 5 10.80 8.08 13.31
C ASP A 5 11.47 8.27 11.93
N GLU A 6 10.70 8.27 10.84
CA GLU A 6 11.22 8.56 9.50
C GLU A 6 11.60 10.04 9.35
N VAL A 7 10.77 10.93 9.90
CA VAL A 7 10.96 12.39 9.73
C VAL A 7 10.62 13.12 11.04
N PRO A 8 11.40 12.94 12.09
CA PRO A 8 11.05 13.44 13.43
C PRO A 8 10.97 14.98 13.54
N THR A 9 11.44 15.71 12.54
CA THR A 9 11.59 17.18 12.64
C THR A 9 11.10 17.96 11.42
N ARG A 10 10.51 17.29 10.41
CA ARG A 10 10.18 17.95 9.12
C ARG A 10 9.23 19.15 9.26
N TYR A 11 8.41 19.18 10.31
CA TYR A 11 7.41 20.23 10.49
C TYR A 11 7.50 20.90 11.86
N ASP A 12 8.61 20.72 12.60
CA ASP A 12 8.73 21.24 13.98
C ASP A 12 7.56 20.83 14.88
N ARG A 13 6.82 19.80 14.46
CA ARG A 13 5.78 19.15 15.24
C ARG A 13 6.42 18.01 15.98
N THR A 14 6.37 18.06 17.29
CA THR A 14 6.46 16.85 18.10
C THR A 14 5.29 15.97 17.68
N ILE A 15 5.48 15.17 16.64
CA ILE A 15 4.58 14.05 16.38
C ILE A 15 4.67 13.27 17.67
N TYR A 16 3.59 13.27 18.41
CA TYR A 16 3.42 12.73 19.74
C TYR A 16 4.33 11.54 19.94
N ASP A 17 4.93 11.45 21.11
CA ASP A 17 5.74 10.30 21.50
C ASP A 17 4.91 9.03 21.31
N VAL A 18 4.92 8.53 20.10
CA VAL A 18 4.22 7.29 19.70
C VAL A 18 4.89 6.12 20.40
N GLY A 19 5.96 6.41 21.15
CA GLY A 19 6.81 5.41 21.72
C GLY A 19 7.54 4.63 20.61
N ARG A 20 8.54 3.90 21.00
CA ARG A 20 9.20 2.94 20.11
C ARG A 20 8.15 1.94 19.60
N ILE A 21 7.99 1.82 18.29
CA ILE A 21 7.12 0.79 17.70
C ILE A 21 7.60 -0.56 18.22
N PRO A 22 6.78 -1.26 19.02
CA PRO A 22 7.19 -2.54 19.57
C PRO A 22 7.42 -3.53 18.41
N ASP A 23 8.55 -4.22 18.43
CA ASP A 23 8.87 -5.28 17.45
C ASP A 23 8.84 -4.84 15.98
N GLY A 24 9.11 -3.55 15.71
CA GLY A 24 9.17 -3.02 14.36
C GLY A 24 10.37 -3.55 13.57
N GLY A 25 10.16 -3.85 12.28
CA GLY A 25 11.24 -4.04 11.33
C GLY A 25 11.99 -2.72 11.09
N GLN A 26 13.28 -2.81 10.83
CA GLN A 26 14.07 -1.63 10.48
C GLN A 26 14.18 -1.49 8.96
N SER A 27 13.91 -0.29 8.46
CA SER A 27 14.13 0.03 7.05
C SER A 27 15.62 0.00 6.70
N GLY A 28 15.96 -0.54 5.54
CA GLY A 28 17.30 -0.47 4.97
C GLY A 28 17.69 0.94 4.50
N VAL A 29 16.69 1.79 4.25
CA VAL A 29 16.83 3.19 3.83
C VAL A 29 16.25 4.08 4.92
N GLY A 30 16.97 5.11 5.36
CA GLY A 30 16.48 6.07 6.35
C GLY A 30 16.49 5.58 7.79
N LYS A 31 16.72 4.31 8.06
CA LYS A 31 16.83 3.70 9.41
C LYS A 31 15.60 3.92 10.31
N PHE A 32 14.43 4.10 9.74
CA PHE A 32 13.17 4.19 10.49
C PHE A 32 12.59 2.81 10.79
N HIS A 33 11.70 2.74 11.76
CA HIS A 33 11.01 1.51 12.15
C HIS A 33 9.59 1.50 11.59
N TYR A 34 9.17 0.37 11.06
CA TYR A 34 7.79 0.13 10.63
C TYR A 34 7.20 -1.04 11.44
N PRO A 35 5.87 -1.03 11.69
CA PRO A 35 5.22 -2.08 12.46
C PRO A 35 5.28 -3.44 11.74
N LEU A 36 5.36 -4.52 12.51
CA LEU A 36 5.25 -5.91 12.03
C LEU A 36 4.02 -6.62 12.61
N THR A 37 3.44 -6.07 13.67
CA THR A 37 2.32 -6.66 14.40
C THR A 37 1.12 -5.72 14.42
N VAL A 38 -0.07 -6.25 14.66
CA VAL A 38 -1.27 -5.44 14.80
C VAL A 38 -1.15 -4.41 15.93
N ASP A 39 -0.50 -4.77 17.04
CA ASP A 39 -0.29 -3.84 18.15
C ASP A 39 0.67 -2.71 17.80
N GLY A 40 1.70 -2.99 17.01
CA GLY A 40 2.57 -1.97 16.45
C GLY A 40 1.81 -0.97 15.59
N TYR A 41 0.97 -1.43 14.67
CA TYR A 41 0.12 -0.54 13.86
C TYR A 41 -0.87 0.25 14.71
N ARG A 42 -1.47 -0.37 15.72
CA ARG A 42 -2.38 0.32 16.68
C ARG A 42 -1.69 1.47 17.39
N VAL A 43 -0.42 1.30 17.78
CA VAL A 43 0.39 2.38 18.39
C VAL A 43 0.51 3.55 17.41
N VAL A 44 0.86 3.31 16.15
CA VAL A 44 0.98 4.35 15.13
C VAL A 44 -0.36 5.08 14.93
N TYR A 45 -1.47 4.37 14.74
CA TYR A 45 -2.78 4.99 14.58
C TYR A 45 -3.20 5.82 15.79
N LYS A 46 -2.97 5.30 17.01
CA LYS A 46 -3.28 6.04 18.25
C LYS A 46 -2.49 7.34 18.35
N GLY A 47 -1.21 7.31 17.97
CA GLY A 47 -0.37 8.48 17.96
C GLY A 47 -0.92 9.58 17.04
N TYR A 48 -1.23 9.26 15.80
CA TYR A 48 -1.81 10.23 14.87
C TYR A 48 -3.21 10.71 15.29
N LEU A 49 -4.04 9.82 15.83
CA LEU A 49 -5.37 10.18 16.30
C LEU A 49 -5.36 11.03 17.58
N ALA A 50 -4.24 11.10 18.29
CA ALA A 50 -4.05 12.01 19.42
C ALA A 50 -3.76 13.44 19.00
N ASP A 51 -3.47 13.71 17.72
CA ASP A 51 -3.24 15.06 17.18
C ASP A 51 -4.51 15.92 17.29
N PRO A 52 -4.48 17.05 18.01
CA PRO A 52 -5.66 17.91 18.19
C PRO A 52 -6.21 18.48 16.89
N ASP A 53 -5.32 18.85 15.94
CA ASP A 53 -5.74 19.40 14.66
C ASP A 53 -6.47 18.35 13.82
N LEU A 54 -5.99 17.10 13.87
CA LEU A 54 -6.67 15.99 13.21
C LEU A 54 -8.00 15.67 13.89
N GLN A 55 -8.08 15.73 15.24
CA GLN A 55 -9.32 15.55 15.97
C GLN A 55 -10.34 16.63 15.61
N ASP A 56 -9.92 17.88 15.56
CA ASP A 56 -10.78 19.00 15.16
C ASP A 56 -11.27 18.88 13.73
N ALA A 57 -10.41 18.46 12.81
CA ALA A 57 -10.79 18.23 11.43
C ALA A 57 -11.82 17.09 11.32
N ARG A 58 -11.59 15.99 12.03
CA ARG A 58 -12.51 14.82 12.02
C ARG A 58 -13.85 15.11 12.71
N ALA A 59 -13.88 16.03 13.66
CA ALA A 59 -15.12 16.47 14.28
C ALA A 59 -16.00 17.33 13.35
N ARG A 60 -15.40 18.00 12.38
CA ARG A 60 -16.08 18.96 11.49
C ARG A 60 -16.44 18.38 10.12
N TRP A 61 -15.62 17.49 9.60
CA TRP A 61 -15.76 16.97 8.22
C TRP A 61 -15.78 15.45 8.17
N PRO A 62 -16.60 14.86 7.29
CA PRO A 62 -16.51 13.44 7.02
C PRO A 62 -15.21 13.12 6.27
N PHE A 63 -14.55 12.05 6.68
CA PHE A 63 -13.37 11.55 6.00
C PHE A 63 -13.74 10.33 5.15
N VAL A 64 -13.30 10.35 3.91
CA VAL A 64 -13.37 9.19 3.02
C VAL A 64 -11.93 8.76 2.75
N ALA A 65 -11.53 7.65 3.33
CA ALA A 65 -10.16 7.18 3.30
C ALA A 65 -9.98 5.93 2.45
N ILE A 66 -8.82 5.82 1.85
CA ILE A 66 -8.22 4.62 1.28
C ILE A 66 -6.76 4.59 1.74
N TRP A 67 -6.12 3.45 1.73
CA TRP A 67 -4.70 3.35 2.05
C TRP A 67 -3.80 3.79 0.90
N ASP A 68 -2.55 4.08 1.24
CA ASP A 68 -1.50 4.47 0.32
C ASP A 68 -0.26 3.56 0.49
N ASN A 69 0.89 3.96 0.00
CA ASN A 69 2.10 3.15 -0.08
C ASN A 69 2.79 2.87 1.28
N HIS A 70 2.43 3.60 2.35
CA HIS A 70 3.01 3.43 3.69
C HIS A 70 2.07 2.74 4.69
N GLU A 71 0.90 2.29 4.29
CA GLU A 71 -0.08 1.72 5.22
C GLU A 71 0.32 0.36 5.78
N PHE A 72 1.13 -0.41 5.05
CA PHE A 72 1.57 -1.69 5.61
C PHE A 72 3.10 -1.87 5.62
N SER A 73 3.81 -1.25 4.70
CA SER A 73 5.27 -1.08 4.75
C SER A 73 5.66 0.04 3.80
N TRP A 74 6.86 0.57 3.93
CA TRP A 74 7.34 1.57 2.99
C TRP A 74 7.37 0.99 1.57
N GLN A 75 6.67 1.63 0.64
CA GLN A 75 6.50 1.16 -0.74
C GLN A 75 5.92 -0.27 -0.85
N GLY A 76 5.16 -0.70 0.16
CA GLY A 76 4.55 -2.02 0.17
C GLY A 76 3.50 -2.20 -0.91
N ARG A 77 3.54 -3.34 -1.61
CA ARG A 77 2.56 -3.72 -2.61
C ARG A 77 2.15 -5.17 -2.42
N GLN A 78 0.90 -5.49 -2.74
CA GLN A 78 0.32 -6.81 -2.47
C GLN A 78 0.55 -7.22 -0.99
N SER A 79 1.31 -8.27 -0.74
CA SER A 79 1.80 -8.65 0.57
C SER A 79 3.33 -8.73 0.63
N ILE A 80 4.00 -7.85 -0.11
CA ILE A 80 5.45 -7.74 -0.19
C ILE A 80 5.89 -6.53 0.61
N VAL A 81 6.74 -6.74 1.60
CA VAL A 81 7.40 -5.67 2.34
C VAL A 81 8.61 -5.18 1.53
N GLN A 82 8.66 -3.89 1.30
CA GLN A 82 9.78 -3.24 0.64
C GLN A 82 10.22 -2.03 1.46
N ALA A 83 11.16 -2.21 2.36
CA ALA A 83 11.63 -1.16 3.25
C ALA A 83 13.07 -0.73 2.90
N GLY A 84 13.31 -0.43 1.63
CA GLY A 84 14.62 0.02 1.11
C GLY A 84 15.67 -1.08 0.99
N GLY A 85 15.27 -2.34 1.10
CA GLY A 85 16.07 -3.52 0.84
C GLY A 85 15.44 -4.39 -0.25
N ALA A 86 15.92 -5.61 -0.40
CA ALA A 86 15.28 -6.59 -1.28
C ALA A 86 13.82 -6.85 -0.83
N PRO A 87 12.86 -6.97 -1.76
CA PRO A 87 11.47 -7.30 -1.43
C PRO A 87 11.39 -8.60 -0.61
N GLN A 88 10.60 -8.57 0.45
CA GLN A 88 10.41 -9.68 1.38
C GLN A 88 8.96 -10.11 1.46
N PRO A 89 8.66 -11.40 1.66
CA PRO A 89 7.31 -11.86 1.95
C PRO A 89 6.79 -11.23 3.25
N GLY A 90 5.63 -10.58 3.19
CA GLY A 90 5.05 -9.86 4.32
C GLY A 90 3.56 -10.16 4.53
N GLN A 91 3.09 -11.37 4.26
CA GLN A 91 1.67 -11.73 4.34
C GLN A 91 1.10 -11.50 5.74
N THR A 92 1.84 -11.85 6.79
CA THR A 92 1.41 -11.59 8.18
C THR A 92 1.35 -10.11 8.50
N VAL A 93 2.31 -9.34 7.98
CA VAL A 93 2.37 -7.88 8.15
C VAL A 93 1.19 -7.21 7.44
N LYS A 94 0.86 -7.64 6.22
CA LYS A 94 -0.29 -7.13 5.46
C LYS A 94 -1.61 -7.37 6.20
N VAL A 95 -1.82 -8.56 6.75
CA VAL A 95 -3.02 -8.87 7.55
C VAL A 95 -3.08 -8.03 8.82
N ALA A 96 -1.96 -7.84 9.51
CA ALA A 96 -1.88 -7.00 10.71
C ALA A 96 -2.20 -5.53 10.42
N ALA A 97 -1.65 -4.98 9.33
CA ALA A 97 -1.92 -3.63 8.88
C ALA A 97 -3.39 -3.44 8.49
N ASN A 98 -3.94 -4.38 7.72
CA ASN A 98 -5.34 -4.37 7.31
C ASN A 98 -6.29 -4.42 8.52
N GLN A 99 -5.97 -5.21 9.54
CA GLN A 99 -6.73 -5.25 10.78
C GLN A 99 -6.72 -3.90 11.49
N ALA A 100 -5.55 -3.31 11.70
CA ALA A 100 -5.44 -2.01 12.37
C ALA A 100 -6.14 -0.92 11.57
N TRP A 101 -6.00 -0.92 10.24
CA TRP A 101 -6.73 0.03 9.38
C TRP A 101 -8.25 -0.11 9.56
N PHE A 102 -8.77 -1.33 9.58
CA PHE A 102 -10.18 -1.61 9.82
C PHE A 102 -10.66 -1.08 11.18
N GLU A 103 -9.83 -1.23 12.21
CA GLU A 103 -10.17 -0.81 13.58
C GLU A 103 -10.17 0.72 13.76
N TYR A 104 -9.28 1.44 13.07
CA TYR A 104 -9.04 2.86 13.30
C TYR A 104 -9.59 3.79 12.24
N ILE A 105 -9.89 3.29 11.05
CA ILE A 105 -10.46 4.09 9.97
C ILE A 105 -11.96 3.83 9.87
N PRO A 106 -12.81 4.84 10.11
CA PRO A 106 -14.28 4.69 10.08
C PRO A 106 -14.78 4.57 8.63
N ALA A 107 -14.60 3.41 8.04
CA ALA A 107 -15.01 3.14 6.67
C ALA A 107 -15.83 1.83 6.57
N ARG A 108 -16.89 1.85 5.78
CA ARG A 108 -17.61 0.61 5.44
C ARG A 108 -16.84 -0.13 4.37
N VAL A 109 -16.11 -1.14 4.78
CA VAL A 109 -15.25 -1.96 3.95
C VAL A 109 -15.60 -3.44 4.10
N LYS A 110 -15.12 -4.27 3.17
CA LYS A 110 -15.36 -5.72 3.21
C LYS A 110 -14.19 -6.41 3.90
N ALA A 111 -14.42 -6.89 5.12
CA ALA A 111 -13.52 -7.77 5.85
C ALA A 111 -13.92 -9.24 5.67
N PRO A 112 -13.03 -10.22 5.96
CA PRO A 112 -13.31 -11.65 5.78
C PRO A 112 -14.52 -12.16 6.58
N SER A 113 -14.76 -11.58 7.75
CA SER A 113 -15.91 -11.92 8.61
C SER A 113 -17.26 -11.51 8.00
N GLY A 114 -17.27 -10.62 7.00
CA GLY A 114 -18.48 -9.97 6.52
C GLY A 114 -19.12 -9.00 7.52
N SER A 115 -18.58 -8.89 8.73
CA SER A 115 -19.01 -7.96 9.78
C SER A 115 -18.44 -6.57 9.55
N LEU A 116 -19.18 -5.54 9.97
CA LEU A 116 -18.68 -4.16 10.02
C LEU A 116 -17.95 -3.86 11.34
N ASP A 117 -18.09 -4.70 12.33
CA ASP A 117 -17.60 -4.46 13.69
C ASP A 117 -16.42 -5.38 14.06
N THR A 118 -16.25 -6.46 13.31
CA THR A 118 -15.24 -7.48 13.65
C THR A 118 -14.38 -7.82 12.46
N PHE A 119 -13.08 -7.64 12.58
CA PHE A 119 -12.11 -8.12 11.62
C PHE A 119 -11.83 -9.62 11.85
N GLY A 120 -12.19 -10.45 10.90
CA GLY A 120 -11.86 -11.88 10.94
C GLY A 120 -10.44 -12.10 10.45
N ALA A 121 -9.48 -12.11 11.36
CA ALA A 121 -8.08 -12.34 11.01
C ALA A 121 -7.91 -13.68 10.30
N LEU A 122 -7.25 -13.65 9.13
CA LEU A 122 -6.92 -14.84 8.36
C LEU A 122 -5.54 -15.36 8.75
N ALA A 123 -5.44 -16.64 9.03
CA ALA A 123 -4.15 -17.28 9.23
C ALA A 123 -3.38 -17.36 7.90
N VAL A 124 -2.25 -16.70 7.85
CA VAL A 124 -1.30 -16.69 6.74
C VAL A 124 0.11 -16.93 7.25
N LYS A 125 1.01 -17.30 6.34
CA LYS A 125 2.44 -17.45 6.60
C LYS A 125 3.20 -16.60 5.59
N ASN A 126 4.33 -16.06 6.01
CA ASN A 126 5.25 -15.39 5.09
C ASN A 126 5.96 -16.44 4.24
N VAL A 127 5.61 -16.47 2.98
CA VAL A 127 6.20 -17.37 1.98
C VAL A 127 6.54 -16.57 0.71
N PRO A 128 7.60 -16.94 -0.02
CA PRO A 128 7.93 -16.32 -1.30
C PRO A 128 6.72 -16.35 -2.24
N ILE A 129 6.62 -15.32 -3.10
CA ILE A 129 5.68 -15.27 -4.20
C ILE A 129 6.46 -15.63 -5.46
N GLU A 130 6.18 -16.79 -6.02
CA GLU A 130 6.93 -17.34 -7.17
C GLU A 130 6.08 -17.39 -8.45
N LYS A 131 4.77 -17.36 -8.30
CA LYS A 131 3.82 -17.44 -9.41
C LYS A 131 3.03 -16.15 -9.54
N TRP A 132 3.01 -15.64 -10.75
CA TRP A 132 2.39 -14.38 -11.11
C TRP A 132 1.43 -14.57 -12.27
N ASP A 133 0.32 -13.87 -12.23
CA ASP A 133 -0.55 -13.76 -13.39
C ASP A 133 -0.01 -12.73 -14.40
N ASP A 134 -0.70 -12.59 -15.53
CA ASP A 134 -0.32 -11.65 -16.60
C ASP A 134 -0.39 -10.18 -16.17
N GLY A 135 -1.12 -9.88 -15.10
CA GLY A 135 -1.21 -8.54 -14.50
C GLY A 135 -0.16 -8.26 -13.44
N GLY A 136 0.72 -9.24 -13.16
CA GLY A 136 1.75 -9.14 -12.11
C GLY A 136 1.19 -9.33 -10.69
N LEU A 137 0.03 -9.98 -10.55
CA LEU A 137 -0.52 -10.37 -9.26
C LEU A 137 0.04 -11.75 -8.87
N GLY A 138 0.59 -11.84 -7.66
CA GLY A 138 1.02 -13.11 -7.06
C GLY A 138 -0.16 -14.01 -6.75
N ILE A 139 -0.19 -15.20 -7.33
CA ILE A 139 -1.34 -16.11 -7.24
C ILE A 139 -1.23 -17.18 -6.16
N GLU A 140 -0.19 -17.12 -5.32
CA GLU A 140 -0.08 -18.04 -4.18
C GLU A 140 -1.18 -17.80 -3.14
N PRO A 141 -1.73 -18.88 -2.55
CA PRO A 141 -2.86 -18.78 -1.63
C PRO A 141 -2.61 -17.86 -0.41
N ASN A 142 -1.39 -17.81 0.12
CA ASN A 142 -1.07 -16.91 1.24
C ASN A 142 -1.07 -15.43 0.81
N ASN A 143 -0.55 -15.11 -0.37
CA ASN A 143 -0.62 -13.75 -0.93
C ASN A 143 -2.08 -13.34 -1.14
N LEU A 144 -2.85 -14.16 -1.85
CA LEU A 144 -4.26 -13.88 -2.12
C LEU A 144 -5.10 -13.73 -0.84
N LYS A 145 -4.84 -14.55 0.18
CA LYS A 145 -5.47 -14.41 1.49
C LYS A 145 -5.10 -13.09 2.17
N ALA A 146 -3.83 -12.71 2.13
CA ALA A 146 -3.35 -11.50 2.78
C ALA A 146 -3.92 -10.24 2.12
N ILE A 147 -3.86 -10.12 0.80
CA ILE A 147 -4.40 -8.95 0.09
C ILE A 147 -5.91 -8.85 0.19
N ASN A 148 -6.62 -9.98 0.21
CA ASN A 148 -8.08 -10.03 0.36
C ASN A 148 -8.55 -10.03 1.83
N SER A 149 -7.63 -9.91 2.80
CA SER A 149 -8.01 -9.80 4.21
C SER A 149 -8.79 -8.51 4.51
N LEU A 150 -8.68 -7.51 3.65
CA LEU A 150 -9.53 -6.32 3.65
C LEU A 150 -9.70 -5.80 2.23
N ILE A 151 -10.91 -5.55 1.81
CA ILE A 151 -11.24 -4.93 0.52
C ILE A 151 -11.68 -3.49 0.80
N ALA A 152 -10.80 -2.53 0.51
CA ALA A 152 -11.04 -1.12 0.79
C ALA A 152 -11.45 -0.30 -0.45
N TYR A 153 -11.19 -0.80 -1.67
CA TYR A 153 -11.70 -0.16 -2.88
C TYR A 153 -13.23 -0.24 -2.93
N ARG A 154 -13.88 0.86 -3.27
CA ARG A 154 -15.33 0.98 -3.22
C ARG A 154 -15.81 2.18 -4.01
N SER A 155 -17.10 2.21 -4.30
CA SER A 155 -17.77 3.41 -4.80
C SER A 155 -18.78 3.91 -3.78
N LEU A 156 -18.90 5.23 -3.69
CA LEU A 156 -19.84 5.92 -2.83
C LEU A 156 -20.68 6.88 -3.70
N ARG A 157 -21.99 6.76 -3.61
CA ARG A 157 -22.91 7.65 -4.31
C ARG A 157 -23.38 8.78 -3.40
N TYR A 158 -23.15 10.01 -3.80
CA TYR A 158 -23.65 11.20 -3.11
C TYR A 158 -24.71 11.92 -3.96
N GLY A 159 -25.96 11.76 -3.55
CA GLY A 159 -27.08 12.36 -4.27
C GLY A 159 -27.20 11.87 -5.71
N ARG A 160 -27.53 12.78 -6.63
CA ARG A 160 -27.80 12.45 -8.05
C ARG A 160 -26.58 12.55 -8.95
N HIS A 161 -25.59 13.34 -8.56
CA HIS A 161 -24.58 13.87 -9.49
C HIS A 161 -23.14 13.51 -9.13
N LEU A 162 -22.88 12.87 -7.98
CA LEU A 162 -21.53 12.53 -7.54
C LEU A 162 -21.39 11.06 -7.24
N ASP A 163 -20.54 10.37 -7.98
CA ASP A 163 -19.99 9.07 -7.66
C ASP A 163 -18.52 9.23 -7.32
N LEU A 164 -18.15 8.87 -6.09
CA LEU A 164 -16.78 8.82 -5.64
C LEU A 164 -16.26 7.39 -5.76
N ILE A 165 -15.25 7.17 -6.58
CA ILE A 165 -14.64 5.86 -6.79
C ILE A 165 -13.27 5.89 -6.11
N LEU A 166 -13.10 5.01 -5.10
CA LEU A 166 -11.84 4.82 -4.41
C LEU A 166 -11.16 3.56 -4.97
N THR A 167 -10.00 3.74 -5.56
CA THR A 167 -9.21 2.65 -6.12
C THR A 167 -8.14 2.19 -5.13
N ASP A 168 -7.85 0.90 -5.12
CA ASP A 168 -6.73 0.33 -4.36
C ASP A 168 -5.53 0.18 -5.29
N GLN A 169 -4.56 1.06 -5.13
CA GLN A 169 -3.37 1.11 -5.97
C GLN A 169 -2.22 0.23 -5.46
N HIS A 170 -2.38 -0.42 -4.32
CA HIS A 170 -1.29 -1.15 -3.66
C HIS A 170 -1.56 -2.64 -3.47
N SER A 171 -2.78 -3.02 -3.07
CA SER A 171 -3.07 -4.44 -2.80
C SER A 171 -3.00 -5.34 -4.04
N PHE A 172 -3.24 -4.77 -5.22
CA PHE A 172 -3.27 -5.52 -6.48
C PHE A 172 -2.21 -5.05 -7.50
N CYS A 173 -1.34 -4.14 -7.08
CA CYS A 173 -0.31 -3.60 -7.95
C CYS A 173 0.77 -4.64 -8.25
N GLY A 174 1.19 -4.74 -9.50
CA GLY A 174 2.34 -5.51 -9.93
C GLY A 174 3.68 -4.94 -9.45
N ALA A 175 4.78 -5.45 -9.99
CA ALA A 175 6.10 -4.87 -9.77
C ALA A 175 6.17 -3.45 -10.34
N ASP A 176 7.07 -2.64 -9.79
CA ASP A 176 7.38 -1.35 -10.38
C ASP A 176 7.84 -1.56 -11.83
N PRO A 177 7.19 -0.92 -12.82
CA PRO A 177 7.60 -1.06 -14.21
C PRO A 177 9.06 -0.68 -14.46
N THR A 178 9.62 0.20 -13.62
CA THR A 178 11.03 0.60 -13.72
C THR A 178 12.01 -0.52 -13.42
N ASP A 179 11.56 -1.54 -12.66
CA ASP A 179 12.36 -2.71 -12.33
C ASP A 179 12.42 -3.73 -13.51
N ALA A 180 11.59 -3.56 -14.53
CA ALA A 180 11.56 -4.47 -15.67
C ALA A 180 12.73 -4.20 -16.62
N GLU A 181 13.30 -5.29 -17.14
CA GLU A 181 14.39 -5.22 -18.12
C GLU A 181 13.97 -4.42 -19.36
N GLY A 182 14.78 -3.46 -19.75
CA GLY A 182 14.54 -2.60 -20.91
C GLY A 182 13.69 -1.35 -20.64
N VAL A 183 12.96 -1.28 -19.53
CA VAL A 183 12.13 -0.11 -19.18
C VAL A 183 12.97 1.13 -18.87
N ALA A 184 14.17 0.95 -18.34
CA ALA A 184 15.11 2.07 -18.15
C ALA A 184 15.40 2.87 -19.44
N LYS A 185 15.22 2.26 -20.61
CA LYS A 185 15.40 2.94 -21.91
C LYS A 185 14.24 3.87 -22.30
N ILE A 186 13.06 3.65 -21.72
CA ILE A 186 11.87 4.46 -21.96
C ILE A 186 11.58 5.45 -20.82
N TYR A 187 12.33 5.31 -19.73
CA TYR A 187 12.25 6.22 -18.61
C TYR A 187 13.00 7.50 -18.97
N ASP A 188 12.26 8.59 -19.04
CA ASP A 188 12.83 9.91 -19.28
C ASP A 188 12.98 10.64 -17.93
N PRO A 189 14.21 10.86 -17.45
CA PRO A 189 14.46 11.52 -16.18
C PRO A 189 13.96 12.99 -16.15
N SER A 190 13.68 13.61 -17.31
CA SER A 190 13.10 14.96 -17.36
C SER A 190 11.67 15.03 -16.82
N PHE A 191 10.99 13.89 -16.70
CA PHE A 191 9.63 13.79 -16.13
C PHE A 191 9.61 13.52 -14.62
N ASN A 192 10.72 13.69 -13.90
CA ASN A 192 10.80 13.52 -12.44
C ASN A 192 10.19 12.22 -11.91
N GLY A 193 10.50 11.11 -12.54
CA GLY A 193 9.99 9.81 -12.13
C GLY A 193 8.62 9.44 -12.69
N MET A 194 8.02 10.25 -13.53
CA MET A 194 6.79 9.90 -14.25
C MET A 194 7.09 9.38 -15.63
N PHE A 195 6.30 8.42 -16.09
CA PHE A 195 6.35 7.97 -17.47
C PHE A 195 5.67 8.97 -18.41
N SER A 196 6.26 9.21 -19.57
CA SER A 196 5.59 9.94 -20.63
C SER A 196 4.36 9.16 -21.14
N GLU A 197 3.37 9.85 -21.70
CA GLU A 197 2.20 9.20 -22.31
C GLU A 197 2.59 8.12 -23.32
N ARG A 198 3.62 8.39 -24.14
CA ARG A 198 4.16 7.42 -25.11
C ARG A 198 4.71 6.16 -24.43
N ALA A 199 5.43 6.33 -23.32
CA ALA A 199 5.94 5.20 -22.55
C ALA A 199 4.80 4.38 -21.96
N MET A 200 3.77 5.03 -21.43
CA MET A 200 2.58 4.34 -20.88
C MET A 200 1.83 3.56 -21.96
N ILE A 201 1.63 4.14 -23.14
CA ILE A 201 1.00 3.45 -24.26
C ILE A 201 1.83 2.23 -24.70
N ALA A 202 3.16 2.38 -24.75
CA ALA A 202 4.04 1.28 -25.13
C ALA A 202 4.05 0.15 -24.11
N LEU A 203 4.04 0.48 -22.81
CA LEU A 203 3.96 -0.50 -21.73
C LEU A 203 2.63 -1.24 -21.73
N ASP A 204 1.52 -0.53 -21.93
CA ASP A 204 0.18 -1.14 -22.00
C ASP A 204 0.03 -2.05 -23.22
N ALA A 205 0.50 -1.60 -24.38
CA ALA A 205 0.54 -2.42 -25.60
C ALA A 205 1.42 -3.67 -25.41
N GLY A 206 2.57 -3.54 -24.75
CA GLY A 206 3.46 -4.65 -24.45
C GLY A 206 2.82 -5.69 -23.55
N ARG A 207 2.04 -5.26 -22.57
CA ARG A 207 1.31 -6.15 -21.67
C ARG A 207 0.34 -7.09 -22.39
N THR A 208 -0.35 -6.60 -23.42
CA THR A 208 -1.34 -7.38 -24.16
C THR A 208 -0.72 -8.17 -25.32
N PHE A 209 0.32 -7.63 -25.95
CA PHE A 209 0.90 -8.18 -27.18
C PHE A 209 1.79 -9.40 -26.94
N ASN A 210 2.55 -9.43 -25.87
CA ASN A 210 3.60 -10.44 -25.66
C ASN A 210 3.32 -11.35 -24.44
N GLY A 211 2.05 -11.62 -24.13
CA GLY A 211 1.65 -12.41 -22.98
C GLY A 211 2.10 -11.77 -21.66
N GLY A 212 2.04 -10.45 -21.58
CA GLY A 212 2.45 -9.69 -20.41
C GLY A 212 3.95 -9.38 -20.31
N LYS A 213 4.76 -9.81 -21.29
CA LYS A 213 6.18 -9.48 -21.33
C LYS A 213 6.39 -8.17 -22.08
N PRO A 214 7.20 -7.25 -21.56
CA PRO A 214 7.56 -6.06 -22.32
C PRO A 214 8.26 -6.47 -23.63
N PRO A 215 8.04 -5.76 -24.74
CA PRO A 215 8.72 -6.03 -25.99
C PRO A 215 10.24 -5.88 -25.80
N ALA A 216 11.02 -6.77 -26.43
CA ALA A 216 12.48 -6.79 -26.33
C ALA A 216 13.14 -5.48 -26.82
N GLU A 217 12.50 -4.76 -27.71
CA GLU A 217 12.89 -3.41 -28.13
C GLU A 217 11.66 -2.52 -28.29
N LEU A 218 11.67 -1.40 -27.57
CA LEU A 218 10.74 -0.29 -27.78
C LEU A 218 11.46 0.76 -28.62
N THR A 219 11.18 0.77 -29.91
CA THR A 219 11.63 1.85 -30.79
C THR A 219 10.61 2.97 -30.76
N PHE A 220 10.99 4.10 -30.20
CA PHE A 220 10.24 5.35 -30.31
C PHE A 220 10.69 6.03 -31.59
N GLY A 221 9.81 6.02 -32.60
CA GLY A 221 10.00 6.79 -33.83
C GLY A 221 9.75 8.28 -33.60
#